data_4d3644592020872ba8a1aed5f0c74e43
#
_entry.id   4d3644592020872ba8a1aed5f0c74e43
#
_cell.length_a   1.000
_cell.length_b   1.000
_cell.length_c   1.000
_cell.angle_alpha   90.00
_cell.angle_beta   90.00
_cell.angle_gamma   90.00
#
_symmetry.space_group_name_H-M   'P 1'
#
loop_
_entity.id
_entity.type
_entity.pdbx_description
1 polymer ?
#
loop_
_entity_poly.entity_id
_entity_poly.type
_entity_poly.pdbx_seq_one_letter_code
_entity_poly.pdbx_strand_id
1 'polypeptide(L)'
;CLFPGKPLVEATGSLRNFNVQARLLQSSPAEAYKTAVEQLVGKAVALTRKPREKFDKQHLLVLHASSRATSNTLLLWKIVRSHLSRRTEIEEISLRNGELVDCRGCSYETCLHFGEKGDCFYGGLIVDEVYPAVKKCHALLLICPNYNDAVGANMTAFFNRLTALFRTDFKEFASKRVYALVVSGYSGGDIVAEQIADT
;
A
#
# COMPACT_ATOMS: atom_id res chain seq x y z
N CYS A 1 5.29 3.15 -14.66
CA CYS A 1 6.69 2.98 -15.04
C CYS A 1 7.01 3.86 -16.24
N LEU A 2 7.86 4.85 -16.05
CA LEU A 2 8.47 5.59 -17.14
C LEU A 2 9.76 4.85 -17.49
N PHE A 3 9.92 4.44 -18.75
CA PHE A 3 11.15 3.85 -19.26
C PHE A 3 11.98 4.95 -19.91
N PRO A 4 12.89 5.62 -19.19
CA PRO A 4 13.69 6.67 -19.78
C PRO A 4 14.59 6.08 -20.86
N GLY A 5 14.53 6.64 -22.06
CA GLY A 5 15.43 6.33 -23.16
C GLY A 5 15.06 5.18 -24.07
N LYS A 6 13.90 4.51 -23.87
CA LYS A 6 13.38 3.52 -24.84
C LYS A 6 12.01 3.95 -25.37
N PRO A 7 11.76 3.81 -26.69
CA PRO A 7 10.41 3.97 -27.20
C PRO A 7 9.44 3.02 -26.50
N LEU A 8 8.24 3.48 -26.23
CA LEU A 8 7.20 2.68 -25.54
C LEU A 8 6.94 1.33 -26.25
N VAL A 9 7.11 1.31 -27.56
CA VAL A 9 6.94 0.14 -28.42
C VAL A 9 7.96 -0.97 -28.13
N GLU A 10 9.16 -0.62 -27.64
CA GLU A 10 10.22 -1.59 -27.31
C GLU A 10 10.08 -2.17 -25.90
N ALA A 11 9.24 -1.59 -25.07
CA ALA A 11 8.94 -2.09 -23.72
C ALA A 11 7.87 -3.21 -23.75
N THR A 12 8.09 -4.21 -24.61
CA THR A 12 7.08 -5.25 -24.90
C THR A 12 6.60 -6.02 -23.68
N GLY A 13 7.46 -6.23 -22.69
CA GLY A 13 7.10 -6.88 -21.42
C GLY A 13 6.05 -6.10 -20.66
N SER A 14 6.27 -4.81 -20.49
CA SER A 14 5.35 -3.93 -19.74
C SER A 14 4.06 -3.63 -20.48
N LEU A 15 4.07 -3.68 -21.82
CA LEU A 15 2.86 -3.48 -22.63
C LEU A 15 2.01 -4.76 -22.76
N ARG A 16 2.55 -5.92 -22.41
CA ARG A 16 1.80 -7.18 -22.48
C ARG A 16 0.50 -7.14 -21.68
N ASN A 17 0.52 -6.52 -20.51
CA ASN A 17 -0.65 -6.39 -19.64
C ASN A 17 -1.74 -5.51 -20.24
N PHE A 18 -1.40 -4.65 -21.19
CA PHE A 18 -2.35 -3.81 -21.91
C PHE A 18 -2.99 -4.49 -23.12
N ASN A 19 -2.61 -5.71 -23.46
CA ASN A 19 -3.21 -6.43 -24.61
C ASN A 19 -4.70 -6.70 -24.42
N VAL A 20 -5.13 -7.01 -23.19
CA VAL A 20 -6.55 -7.24 -22.88
C VAL A 20 -7.33 -5.93 -22.99
N GLN A 21 -6.82 -4.86 -22.37
CA GLN A 21 -7.45 -3.54 -22.44
C GLN A 21 -7.48 -3.01 -23.88
N ALA A 22 -6.40 -3.21 -24.64
CA ALA A 22 -6.36 -2.84 -26.05
C ALA A 22 -7.45 -3.52 -26.89
N ARG A 23 -7.70 -4.80 -26.64
CA ARG A 23 -8.80 -5.53 -27.31
C ARG A 23 -10.17 -4.99 -26.93
N LEU A 24 -10.38 -4.71 -25.65
CA LEU A 24 -11.65 -4.13 -25.16
C LEU A 24 -11.90 -2.72 -25.73
N LEU A 25 -10.85 -1.92 -25.86
CA LEU A 25 -10.92 -0.55 -26.39
C LEU A 25 -10.78 -0.48 -27.91
N GLN A 26 -10.62 -1.64 -28.60
CA GLN A 26 -10.37 -1.71 -30.04
C GLN A 26 -9.19 -0.80 -30.47
N SER A 27 -8.13 -0.78 -29.66
CA SER A 27 -6.94 0.06 -29.84
C SER A 27 -5.66 -0.78 -29.81
N SER A 28 -4.53 -0.14 -30.02
CA SER A 28 -3.23 -0.80 -29.81
C SER A 28 -2.86 -0.86 -28.32
N PRO A 29 -1.98 -1.80 -27.88
CA PRO A 29 -1.48 -1.80 -26.50
C PRO A 29 -0.80 -0.49 -26.08
N ALA A 30 -0.14 0.20 -27.01
CA ALA A 30 0.50 1.47 -26.75
C ALA A 30 -0.52 2.60 -26.50
N GLU A 31 -1.62 2.61 -27.24
CA GLU A 31 -2.71 3.58 -27.05
C GLU A 31 -3.45 3.29 -25.74
N ALA A 32 -3.74 2.02 -25.42
CA ALA A 32 -4.36 1.64 -24.16
C ALA A 32 -3.48 2.06 -22.97
N TYR A 33 -2.16 1.87 -23.06
CA TYR A 33 -1.21 2.35 -22.05
C TYR A 33 -1.23 3.88 -21.93
N LYS A 34 -1.18 4.60 -23.04
CA LYS A 34 -1.24 6.07 -23.05
C LYS A 34 -2.51 6.57 -22.36
N THR A 35 -3.65 6.00 -22.71
CA THR A 35 -4.94 6.35 -22.10
C THR A 35 -4.93 6.09 -20.59
N ALA A 36 -4.40 4.96 -20.13
CA ALA A 36 -4.29 4.66 -18.71
C ALA A 36 -3.39 5.65 -17.97
N VAL A 37 -2.26 6.04 -18.58
CA VAL A 37 -1.36 7.06 -18.00
C VAL A 37 -2.03 8.42 -17.92
N GLU A 38 -2.73 8.85 -18.97
CA GLU A 38 -3.45 10.13 -18.98
C GLU A 38 -4.55 10.17 -17.91
N GLN A 39 -5.29 9.08 -17.73
CA GLN A 39 -6.29 8.94 -16.66
C GLN A 39 -5.66 8.99 -15.28
N LEU A 40 -4.54 8.29 -15.07
CA LEU A 40 -3.81 8.30 -13.80
C LEU A 40 -3.28 9.70 -13.46
N VAL A 41 -2.67 10.37 -14.43
CA VAL A 41 -2.20 11.74 -14.27
C VAL A 41 -3.36 12.69 -13.95
N GLY A 42 -4.47 12.56 -14.65
CA GLY A 42 -5.68 13.36 -14.40
C GLY A 42 -6.20 13.17 -12.96
N LYS A 43 -6.27 11.92 -12.48
CA LYS A 43 -6.64 11.61 -11.10
C LYS A 43 -5.65 12.19 -10.09
N ALA A 44 -4.35 12.05 -10.33
CA ALA A 44 -3.31 12.58 -9.46
C ALA A 44 -3.38 14.11 -9.36
N VAL A 45 -3.56 14.80 -10.49
CA VAL A 45 -3.74 16.27 -10.52
C VAL A 45 -5.00 16.69 -9.76
N ALA A 46 -6.11 15.96 -9.92
CA ALA A 46 -7.34 16.24 -9.21
C ALA A 46 -7.17 16.10 -7.68
N LEU A 47 -6.41 15.08 -7.25
CA LEU A 47 -6.09 14.89 -5.82
C LEU A 47 -5.22 16.03 -5.25
N THR A 48 -4.29 16.58 -6.05
CA THR A 48 -3.44 17.71 -5.60
C THR A 48 -4.21 19.01 -5.43
N ARG A 49 -5.35 19.16 -6.12
CA ARG A 49 -6.22 20.35 -6.04
C ARG A 49 -7.16 20.34 -4.83
N LYS A 50 -7.35 19.21 -4.17
CA LYS A 50 -8.17 19.16 -2.95
C LYS A 50 -7.49 19.94 -1.82
N PRO A 51 -8.25 20.75 -1.02
CA PRO A 51 -7.71 21.39 0.16
C PRO A 51 -7.07 20.33 1.06
N ARG A 52 -5.84 20.60 1.51
CA ARG A 52 -5.13 19.73 2.43
C ARG A 52 -5.21 20.33 3.81
N GLU A 53 -5.58 19.52 4.79
CA GLU A 53 -5.37 19.89 6.18
C GLU A 53 -3.88 20.18 6.40
N LYS A 54 -3.59 21.33 7.01
CA LYS A 54 -2.21 21.70 7.35
C LYS A 54 -1.95 21.21 8.76
N PHE A 55 -1.05 20.26 8.90
CA PHE A 55 -0.50 19.84 10.18
C PHE A 55 0.85 20.51 10.37
N ASP A 56 1.15 20.93 11.60
CA ASP A 56 2.48 21.47 11.93
C ASP A 56 3.56 20.40 11.78
N LYS A 57 3.23 19.19 12.17
CA LYS A 57 4.02 17.97 11.92
C LYS A 57 3.12 16.90 11.32
N GLN A 58 3.60 16.23 10.28
CA GLN A 58 2.92 15.08 9.69
C GLN A 58 3.55 13.80 10.21
N HIS A 59 2.73 12.89 10.75
CA HIS A 59 3.18 11.56 11.14
C HIS A 59 2.88 10.58 10.00
N LEU A 60 3.92 9.98 9.46
CA LEU A 60 3.87 8.95 8.43
C LEU A 60 4.25 7.61 9.05
N LEU A 61 3.33 6.68 9.06
CA LEU A 61 3.62 5.28 9.37
C LEU A 61 3.99 4.55 8.08
N VAL A 62 5.09 3.82 8.12
CA VAL A 62 5.58 3.00 7.01
C VAL A 62 5.56 1.55 7.43
N LEU A 63 4.77 0.73 6.75
CA LEU A 63 4.72 -0.71 6.97
C LEU A 63 5.38 -1.45 5.80
N HIS A 64 6.26 -2.38 6.10
CA HIS A 64 6.89 -3.24 5.12
C HIS A 64 7.11 -4.65 5.64
N ALA A 65 7.19 -5.62 4.73
CA ALA A 65 7.46 -7.02 5.05
C ALA A 65 8.73 -7.54 4.37
N SER A 66 9.63 -6.65 3.97
CA SER A 66 10.85 -7.04 3.30
C SER A 66 11.89 -7.58 4.27
N SER A 67 12.47 -8.73 3.91
CA SER A 67 13.51 -9.40 4.72
C SER A 67 14.93 -9.18 4.22
N ARG A 68 15.10 -8.60 3.04
CA ARG A 68 16.39 -8.51 2.38
C ARG A 68 16.98 -7.10 2.52
N ALA A 69 18.22 -7.01 2.98
CA ALA A 69 18.94 -5.73 3.01
C ALA A 69 19.08 -5.08 1.62
N THR A 70 19.07 -5.91 0.56
CA THR A 70 19.13 -5.50 -0.85
C THR A 70 17.77 -5.42 -1.52
N SER A 71 16.69 -5.26 -0.76
CA SER A 71 15.34 -5.14 -1.32
C SER A 71 15.21 -3.88 -2.18
N ASN A 72 14.86 -4.06 -3.45
CA ASN A 72 14.57 -2.95 -4.36
C ASN A 72 13.43 -2.07 -3.84
N THR A 73 12.47 -2.65 -3.15
CA THR A 73 11.35 -1.93 -2.53
C THR A 73 11.84 -0.99 -1.43
N LEU A 74 12.73 -1.47 -0.56
CA LEU A 74 13.34 -0.63 0.48
C LEU A 74 14.34 0.38 -0.08
N LEU A 75 15.04 0.06 -1.17
CA LEU A 75 15.90 1.02 -1.86
C LEU A 75 15.08 2.16 -2.44
N LEU A 76 13.96 1.85 -3.09
CA LEU A 76 13.04 2.88 -3.60
C LEU A 76 12.45 3.71 -2.45
N TRP A 77 12.09 3.07 -1.34
CA TRP A 77 11.65 3.80 -0.15
C TRP A 77 12.71 4.77 0.37
N LYS A 78 13.98 4.38 0.43
CA LYS A 78 15.07 5.28 0.85
C LYS A 78 15.17 6.52 -0.05
N ILE A 79 14.97 6.36 -1.36
CA ILE A 79 14.94 7.47 -2.30
C ILE A 79 13.73 8.38 -2.01
N VAL A 80 12.53 7.82 -1.89
CA VAL A 80 11.32 8.58 -1.57
C VAL A 80 11.49 9.33 -0.25
N ARG A 81 11.99 8.65 0.79
CA ARG A 81 12.24 9.24 2.11
C ARG A 81 13.15 10.45 2.06
N SER A 82 14.19 10.43 1.21
CA SER A 82 15.13 11.55 1.07
C SER A 82 14.50 12.83 0.51
N HIS A 83 13.32 12.72 -0.13
CA HIS A 83 12.57 13.84 -0.70
C HIS A 83 11.42 14.31 0.21
N LEU A 84 11.18 13.64 1.33
CA LEU A 84 10.15 14.06 2.26
C LEU A 84 10.57 15.30 3.05
N SER A 85 9.58 16.10 3.44
CA SER A 85 9.83 17.28 4.26
C SER A 85 10.44 16.90 5.61
N ARG A 86 11.34 17.72 6.13
CA ARG A 86 11.89 17.60 7.49
C ARG A 86 10.80 17.71 8.59
N ARG A 87 9.62 18.19 8.25
CA ARG A 87 8.45 18.24 9.15
C ARG A 87 7.68 16.92 9.21
N THR A 88 8.08 15.91 8.41
CA THR A 88 7.46 14.59 8.43
C THR A 88 8.19 13.73 9.47
N GLU A 89 7.49 13.39 10.52
CA GLU A 89 7.94 12.38 11.48
C GLU A 89 7.61 11.00 10.92
N ILE A 90 8.61 10.15 10.79
CA ILE A 90 8.48 8.84 10.14
C ILE A 90 8.67 7.76 11.18
N GLU A 91 7.65 6.93 11.34
CA GLU A 91 7.69 5.70 12.09
C GLU A 91 7.69 4.52 11.11
N GLU A 92 8.67 3.63 11.20
CA GLU A 92 8.85 2.52 10.27
C GLU A 92 8.78 1.20 11.03
N ILE A 93 7.80 0.35 10.70
CA ILE A 93 7.58 -0.94 11.32
C ILE A 93 7.73 -2.04 10.27
N SER A 94 8.57 -3.03 10.58
CA SER A 94 8.73 -4.22 9.75
C SER A 94 7.76 -5.31 10.18
N LEU A 95 6.86 -5.69 9.28
CA LEU A 95 5.93 -6.83 9.46
C LEU A 95 6.62 -8.18 9.21
N ARG A 96 7.92 -8.25 9.35
CA ARG A 96 8.74 -9.35 8.87
C ARG A 96 9.05 -10.39 9.94
N ASN A 97 8.83 -10.05 11.18
CA ASN A 97 9.26 -10.95 12.24
C ASN A 97 8.34 -12.19 12.30
N GLY A 98 8.89 -13.32 12.72
CA GLY A 98 8.17 -14.58 12.80
C GLY A 98 7.03 -14.62 13.83
N GLU A 99 6.86 -13.56 14.61
CA GLU A 99 5.80 -13.42 15.63
C GLU A 99 4.52 -12.82 15.03
N LEU A 100 4.53 -12.43 13.76
CA LEU A 100 3.34 -11.94 13.10
C LEU A 100 2.39 -13.09 12.81
N VAL A 101 1.28 -13.11 13.52
CA VAL A 101 0.21 -14.11 13.36
C VAL A 101 -0.89 -13.55 12.49
N ASP A 102 -1.30 -14.30 11.47
CA ASP A 102 -2.48 -13.99 10.66
C ASP A 102 -3.79 -14.20 11.45
N CYS A 103 -4.89 -13.68 10.92
CA CYS A 103 -6.22 -13.98 11.43
C CYS A 103 -6.54 -15.48 11.25
N ARG A 104 -6.74 -16.18 12.35
CA ARG A 104 -7.09 -17.61 12.33
C ARG A 104 -8.60 -17.88 12.41
N GLY A 105 -9.42 -16.81 12.37
CA GLY A 105 -10.87 -16.92 12.47
C GLY A 105 -11.30 -17.29 13.90
N CYS A 106 -11.42 -16.31 14.78
CA CYS A 106 -12.11 -16.50 16.07
C CYS A 106 -13.64 -16.47 15.86
N SER A 107 -14.42 -16.88 16.89
CA SER A 107 -15.87 -16.70 16.83
C SER A 107 -16.23 -15.22 16.69
N TYR A 108 -17.40 -14.93 16.14
CA TYR A 108 -17.87 -13.56 15.98
C TYR A 108 -17.88 -12.79 17.31
N GLU A 109 -18.34 -13.42 18.38
CA GLU A 109 -18.42 -12.85 19.72
C GLU A 109 -17.02 -12.52 20.26
N THR A 110 -16.06 -13.41 20.07
CA THR A 110 -14.67 -13.18 20.46
C THR A 110 -14.08 -12.01 19.66
N CYS A 111 -14.26 -12.01 18.34
CA CYS A 111 -13.77 -10.94 17.48
C CYS A 111 -14.41 -9.59 17.86
N LEU A 112 -15.71 -9.57 18.15
CA LEU A 112 -16.43 -8.39 18.59
C LEU A 112 -15.88 -7.86 19.91
N HIS A 113 -15.75 -8.74 20.92
CA HIS A 113 -15.27 -8.38 22.25
C HIS A 113 -13.90 -7.69 22.24
N PHE A 114 -12.93 -8.24 21.50
CA PHE A 114 -11.62 -7.65 21.37
C PHE A 114 -11.63 -6.41 20.45
N GLY A 115 -12.35 -6.49 19.33
CA GLY A 115 -12.43 -5.41 18.37
C GLY A 115 -13.04 -4.12 18.93
N GLU A 116 -14.05 -4.19 19.81
CA GLU A 116 -14.63 -3.03 20.47
C GLU A 116 -13.65 -2.33 21.43
N LYS A 117 -12.61 -3.04 21.86
CA LYS A 117 -11.52 -2.49 22.69
C LYS A 117 -10.33 -2.00 21.85
N GLY A 118 -10.41 -2.10 20.53
CA GLY A 118 -9.29 -1.77 19.64
C GLY A 118 -8.15 -2.79 19.71
N ASP A 119 -8.49 -4.03 20.02
CA ASP A 119 -7.59 -5.14 20.26
C ASP A 119 -7.94 -6.35 19.38
N CYS A 120 -7.07 -7.34 19.33
CA CYS A 120 -7.30 -8.60 18.63
C CYS A 120 -6.83 -9.77 19.50
N PHE A 121 -7.66 -10.81 19.61
CA PHE A 121 -7.38 -12.01 20.39
C PHE A 121 -6.00 -12.61 20.19
N TYR A 122 -5.44 -12.48 18.98
CA TYR A 122 -4.13 -13.05 18.64
C TYR A 122 -2.94 -12.18 19.07
N GLY A 123 -3.15 -10.98 19.61
CA GLY A 123 -2.06 -10.15 20.17
C GLY A 123 -0.90 -9.91 19.21
N GLY A 124 0.30 -9.82 19.78
CA GLY A 124 1.58 -9.74 19.09
C GLY A 124 1.81 -8.43 18.35
N LEU A 125 2.80 -8.39 17.48
CA LEU A 125 3.29 -7.19 16.79
C LEU A 125 2.17 -6.26 16.28
N ILE A 126 1.11 -6.83 15.72
CA ILE A 126 0.00 -6.02 15.17
C ILE A 126 -0.73 -5.25 16.26
N VAL A 127 -0.98 -5.87 17.41
CA VAL A 127 -1.69 -5.23 18.52
C VAL A 127 -0.75 -4.31 19.30
N ASP A 128 0.47 -4.78 19.56
CA ASP A 128 1.39 -4.11 20.47
C ASP A 128 2.06 -2.89 19.85
N GLU A 129 2.33 -2.92 18.54
CA GLU A 129 3.06 -1.86 17.84
C GLU A 129 2.24 -1.24 16.68
N VAL A 130 1.66 -2.07 15.81
CA VAL A 130 1.05 -1.56 14.57
C VAL A 130 -0.24 -0.77 14.84
N TYR A 131 -1.14 -1.29 15.69
CA TYR A 131 -2.39 -0.57 15.98
C TYR A 131 -2.16 0.80 16.64
N PRO A 132 -1.31 0.94 17.67
CA PRO A 132 -0.98 2.24 18.23
C PRO A 132 -0.38 3.20 17.20
N ALA A 133 0.53 2.71 16.36
CA ALA A 133 1.15 3.50 15.31
C ALA A 133 0.14 3.95 14.24
N VAL A 134 -0.78 3.05 13.83
CA VAL A 134 -1.87 3.40 12.89
C VAL A 134 -2.79 4.45 13.50
N LYS A 135 -3.16 4.33 14.78
CA LYS A 135 -3.99 5.34 15.45
C LYS A 135 -3.31 6.72 15.47
N LYS A 136 -2.02 6.77 15.73
CA LYS A 136 -1.23 8.00 15.81
C LYS A 136 -0.94 8.66 14.46
N CYS A 137 -0.83 7.90 13.36
CA CYS A 137 -0.39 8.43 12.09
C CYS A 137 -1.47 9.25 11.37
N HIS A 138 -1.04 10.24 10.55
CA HIS A 138 -1.90 10.98 9.61
C HIS A 138 -1.90 10.33 8.23
N ALA A 139 -0.84 9.61 7.92
CA ALA A 139 -0.69 8.89 6.66
C ALA A 139 -0.03 7.53 6.89
N LEU A 140 -0.45 6.55 6.10
CA LEU A 140 0.05 5.19 6.09
C LEU A 140 0.68 4.91 4.72
N LEU A 141 1.92 4.46 4.69
CA LEU A 141 2.60 3.99 3.49
C LEU A 141 2.83 2.48 3.59
N LEU A 142 2.23 1.75 2.67
CA LEU A 142 2.39 0.31 2.52
C LEU A 142 3.45 0.02 1.47
N ILE A 143 4.54 -0.62 1.86
CA ILE A 143 5.63 -0.98 0.96
C ILE A 143 5.52 -2.46 0.61
N CYS A 144 5.10 -2.74 -0.62
CA CYS A 144 4.76 -4.06 -1.08
C CYS A 144 5.61 -4.48 -2.28
N PRO A 145 6.49 -5.47 -2.14
CA PRO A 145 7.04 -6.14 -3.30
C PRO A 145 5.94 -6.99 -3.96
N ASN A 146 6.02 -7.11 -5.28
CA ASN A 146 5.19 -8.08 -5.99
C ASN A 146 5.79 -9.48 -5.85
N TYR A 147 5.03 -10.41 -5.32
CA TYR A 147 5.35 -11.84 -5.28
C TYR A 147 4.26 -12.63 -6.01
N ASN A 148 4.53 -12.97 -7.27
CA ASN A 148 3.59 -13.75 -8.07
C ASN A 148 2.19 -13.11 -8.16
N ASP A 149 2.18 -11.82 -8.47
CA ASP A 149 0.98 -10.99 -8.65
C ASP A 149 0.08 -10.93 -7.40
N ALA A 150 0.70 -11.04 -6.22
CA ALA A 150 0.01 -11.00 -4.95
C ALA A 150 0.74 -10.13 -3.91
N VAL A 151 -0.04 -9.61 -2.98
CA VAL A 151 0.46 -8.98 -1.76
C VAL A 151 1.14 -10.04 -0.88
N GLY A 152 2.30 -9.70 -0.32
CA GLY A 152 3.03 -10.64 0.55
C GLY A 152 2.26 -11.02 1.80
N ALA A 153 2.42 -12.28 2.26
CA ALA A 153 1.66 -12.88 3.36
C ALA A 153 1.60 -12.03 4.65
N ASN A 154 2.70 -11.41 5.04
CA ASN A 154 2.73 -10.59 6.26
C ASN A 154 1.88 -9.31 6.12
N MET A 155 1.83 -8.71 4.93
CA MET A 155 0.96 -7.57 4.67
C MET A 155 -0.50 -8.01 4.62
N THR A 156 -0.78 -9.18 4.05
CA THR A 156 -2.12 -9.80 4.07
C THR A 156 -2.58 -10.07 5.51
N ALA A 157 -1.69 -10.56 6.37
CA ALA A 157 -1.98 -10.76 7.79
C ALA A 157 -2.36 -9.44 8.50
N PHE A 158 -1.71 -8.34 8.16
CA PHE A 158 -2.09 -7.01 8.63
C PHE A 158 -3.50 -6.65 8.15
N PHE A 159 -3.81 -6.80 6.87
CA PHE A 159 -5.14 -6.51 6.33
C PHE A 159 -6.24 -7.35 6.98
N ASN A 160 -6.02 -8.65 7.13
CA ASN A 160 -6.98 -9.56 7.75
C ASN A 160 -7.31 -9.20 9.21
N ARG A 161 -6.48 -8.40 9.86
CA ARG A 161 -6.64 -8.01 11.26
C ARG A 161 -7.07 -6.55 11.47
N LEU A 162 -7.47 -5.84 10.42
CA LEU A 162 -7.91 -4.44 10.51
C LEU A 162 -9.26 -4.26 11.22
N THR A 163 -10.03 -5.32 11.42
CA THR A 163 -11.38 -5.26 12.03
C THR A 163 -11.42 -4.48 13.35
N ALA A 164 -10.39 -4.59 14.19
CA ALA A 164 -10.31 -3.86 15.45
C ALA A 164 -10.27 -2.34 15.26
N LEU A 165 -9.53 -1.87 14.26
CA LEU A 165 -9.42 -0.44 13.95
C LEU A 165 -10.75 0.10 13.38
N PHE A 166 -11.43 -0.67 12.54
CA PHE A 166 -12.75 -0.29 12.03
C PHE A 166 -13.81 -0.20 13.13
N ARG A 167 -13.76 -1.06 14.14
CA ARG A 167 -14.78 -1.09 15.19
C ARG A 167 -14.62 0.02 16.21
N THR A 168 -13.39 0.37 16.57
CA THR A 168 -13.14 1.36 17.61
C THR A 168 -13.14 2.78 17.07
N ASP A 169 -12.64 3.00 15.87
CA ASP A 169 -12.31 4.34 15.40
C ASP A 169 -12.41 4.52 13.89
N PHE A 170 -13.55 4.06 13.34
CA PHE A 170 -13.80 4.08 11.90
C PHE A 170 -13.58 5.48 11.30
N LYS A 171 -14.07 6.54 11.94
CA LYS A 171 -13.97 7.90 11.39
C LYS A 171 -12.53 8.38 11.32
N GLU A 172 -11.75 8.13 12.35
CA GLU A 172 -10.33 8.48 12.39
C GLU A 172 -9.55 7.65 11.37
N PHE A 173 -9.79 6.34 11.32
CA PHE A 173 -9.15 5.47 10.34
C PHE A 173 -9.48 5.90 8.90
N ALA A 174 -10.74 6.18 8.59
CA ALA A 174 -11.20 6.63 7.28
C ALA A 174 -10.64 8.01 6.87
N SER A 175 -10.21 8.83 7.82
CA SER A 175 -9.59 10.13 7.56
C SER A 175 -8.13 10.03 7.13
N LYS A 176 -7.47 8.91 7.41
CA LYS A 176 -6.05 8.69 7.12
C LYS A 176 -5.79 8.59 5.62
N ARG A 177 -4.65 9.08 5.20
CA ARG A 177 -4.21 8.92 3.81
C ARG A 177 -3.42 7.64 3.68
N VAL A 178 -3.84 6.78 2.78
CA VAL A 178 -3.13 5.52 2.49
C VAL A 178 -2.39 5.66 1.17
N TYR A 179 -1.13 5.30 1.18
CA TYR A 179 -0.26 5.25 0.00
C TYR A 179 0.33 3.85 -0.12
N ALA A 180 0.56 3.44 -1.34
CA ALA A 180 1.26 2.18 -1.62
C ALA A 180 2.51 2.43 -2.47
N LEU A 181 3.59 1.75 -2.13
CA LEU A 181 4.81 1.69 -2.92
C LEU A 181 4.98 0.24 -3.37
N VAL A 182 4.62 -0.03 -4.61
CA VAL A 182 4.68 -1.38 -5.19
C VAL A 182 5.87 -1.47 -6.12
N VAL A 183 6.70 -2.50 -5.96
CA VAL A 183 7.82 -2.80 -6.84
C VAL A 183 7.62 -4.19 -7.44
N SER A 184 7.54 -4.23 -8.75
CA SER A 184 7.48 -5.45 -9.54
C SER A 184 8.70 -5.57 -10.43
N GLY A 185 9.25 -6.78 -10.54
CA GLY A 185 10.40 -7.05 -11.40
C GLY A 185 10.04 -7.12 -12.88
N TYR A 186 8.79 -7.45 -13.19
CA TYR A 186 8.36 -7.67 -14.59
C TYR A 186 6.92 -7.19 -14.83
N SER A 187 5.92 -7.81 -14.20
CA SER A 187 4.49 -7.51 -14.38
C SER A 187 3.75 -7.64 -13.05
N GLY A 188 2.43 -7.36 -13.02
CA GLY A 188 1.57 -7.60 -11.86
C GLY A 188 1.67 -6.56 -10.73
N GLY A 189 2.46 -5.50 -10.89
CA GLY A 189 2.49 -4.42 -9.91
C GLY A 189 1.18 -3.65 -9.82
N ASP A 190 0.43 -3.57 -10.89
CA ASP A 190 -0.93 -3.06 -10.99
C ASP A 190 -1.92 -3.95 -10.22
N ILE A 191 -1.81 -5.27 -10.36
CA ILE A 191 -2.64 -6.25 -9.63
C ILE A 191 -2.43 -6.11 -8.12
N VAL A 192 -1.17 -6.01 -7.67
CA VAL A 192 -0.87 -5.78 -6.26
C VAL A 192 -1.41 -4.43 -5.76
N ALA A 193 -1.32 -3.40 -6.59
CA ALA A 193 -1.86 -2.09 -6.23
C ALA A 193 -3.39 -2.10 -6.11
N GLU A 194 -4.09 -2.81 -7.00
CA GLU A 194 -5.54 -3.04 -6.91
C GLU A 194 -5.90 -3.80 -5.63
N GLN A 195 -5.22 -4.89 -5.32
CA GLN A 195 -5.46 -5.64 -4.08
C GLN A 195 -5.35 -4.76 -2.84
N ILE A 196 -4.38 -3.83 -2.81
CA ILE A 196 -4.24 -2.89 -1.69
C ILE A 196 -5.36 -1.85 -1.67
N ALA A 197 -5.80 -1.39 -2.84
CA ALA A 197 -6.84 -0.37 -2.95
C ALA A 197 -8.23 -0.89 -2.59
N ASP A 198 -8.47 -2.18 -2.79
CA ASP A 198 -9.75 -2.84 -2.52
C ASP A 198 -9.89 -3.34 -1.06
N THR A 199 -8.81 -3.23 -0.26
CA THR A 199 -8.79 -3.60 1.16
C THR A 199 -9.17 -2.44 2.06
#